data_528b7f4d66f7fc477bb8e14376064790
#
_entry.id   528b7f4d66f7fc477bb8e14376064790
#
_cell.length_a   1.000
_cell.length_b   1.000
_cell.length_c   1.000
_cell.angle_alpha   90.00
_cell.angle_beta   90.00
_cell.angle_gamma   90.00
#
_symmetry.space_group_name_H-M   'P 1'
#
loop_
_entity.id
_entity.type
_entity.pdbx_description
1 polymer ?
#
loop_
_entity_poly.entity_id
_entity_poly.type
_entity_poly.pdbx_seq_one_letter_code
_entity_poly.pdbx_strand_id
1 'polypeptide(L)'
;MTKARIYNSQIISELLAETSADEIKLTEKKMLLAVRIADAVKKKFHHRNDFAVAIGKKPSEITKWLSGTHNFTTETLFEIERVLDIELITLETRPVSYVSYYISIKAPSEGT
;
A
#
# COMPACT_ATOMS: atom_id res chain seq x y z
N MET A 1 37.59 -12.89 8.25
CA MET A 1 36.71 -11.77 8.44
C MET A 1 37.16 -10.53 7.73
N THR A 2 38.20 -9.98 8.18
CA THR A 2 38.68 -8.75 7.60
C THR A 2 39.02 -8.90 6.13
N LYS A 3 39.54 -10.03 5.81
CA LYS A 3 39.90 -10.32 4.45
C LYS A 3 38.72 -10.33 3.51
N ALA A 4 37.69 -11.00 3.94
CA ALA A 4 36.44 -11.07 3.12
C ALA A 4 35.87 -9.69 2.93
N ARG A 5 35.91 -8.88 3.97
CA ARG A 5 35.38 -7.54 3.91
C ARG A 5 36.12 -6.69 2.90
N ILE A 6 37.43 -6.77 2.94
CA ILE A 6 38.29 -6.01 2.03
C ILE A 6 38.06 -6.51 0.60
N TYR A 7 38.03 -7.81 0.48
CA TYR A 7 37.95 -8.45 -0.81
C TYR A 7 36.68 -8.05 -1.57
N ASN A 8 35.57 -7.97 -0.86
CA ASN A 8 34.28 -7.68 -1.50
C ASN A 8 33.81 -6.24 -1.34
N SER A 9 34.67 -5.40 -0.77
CA SER A 9 34.21 -4.09 -0.33
C SER A 9 33.56 -3.28 -1.44
N GLN A 10 34.14 -3.25 -2.62
CA GLN A 10 33.61 -2.45 -3.71
C GLN A 10 32.32 -2.99 -4.24
N ILE A 11 32.29 -4.28 -4.52
CA ILE A 11 31.09 -4.91 -5.05
C ILE A 11 29.95 -4.83 -4.05
N ILE A 12 30.25 -5.13 -2.80
CA ILE A 12 29.25 -5.10 -1.76
C ILE A 12 28.75 -3.68 -1.54
N SER A 13 29.65 -2.70 -1.60
CA SER A 13 29.27 -1.30 -1.47
C SER A 13 28.27 -0.89 -2.54
N GLU A 14 28.54 -1.28 -3.77
CA GLU A 14 27.65 -0.94 -4.87
C GLU A 14 26.31 -1.60 -4.72
N LEU A 15 26.31 -2.88 -4.34
CA LEU A 15 25.07 -3.61 -4.14
C LEU A 15 24.26 -3.05 -3.00
N LEU A 16 24.93 -2.71 -1.90
CA LEU A 16 24.26 -2.15 -0.74
C LEU A 16 23.72 -0.77 -1.02
N ALA A 17 24.47 0.02 -1.77
CA ALA A 17 24.01 1.36 -2.11
C ALA A 17 22.75 1.30 -2.96
N GLU A 18 22.74 0.39 -3.92
CA GLU A 18 21.57 0.23 -4.77
C GLU A 18 20.40 -0.30 -3.98
N THR A 19 20.64 -1.32 -3.17
CA THR A 19 19.58 -1.89 -2.32
C THR A 19 19.07 -0.86 -1.35
N SER A 20 19.96 -0.08 -0.75
CA SER A 20 19.55 0.95 0.18
C SER A 20 18.69 2.00 -0.46
N ALA A 21 18.99 2.40 -1.69
CA ALA A 21 18.19 3.38 -2.40
C ALA A 21 16.80 2.85 -2.66
N ASP A 22 16.71 1.61 -3.09
CA ASP A 22 15.41 1.00 -3.34
C ASP A 22 14.62 0.83 -2.07
N GLU A 23 15.30 0.43 -0.99
CA GLU A 23 14.64 0.27 0.30
C GLU A 23 14.14 1.59 0.84
N ILE A 24 14.92 2.65 0.64
CA ILE A 24 14.51 3.97 1.08
C ILE A 24 13.26 4.41 0.33
N LYS A 25 13.23 4.20 -0.97
CA LYS A 25 12.06 4.54 -1.77
C LYS A 25 10.84 3.77 -1.33
N LEU A 26 11.01 2.49 -1.07
CA LEU A 26 9.90 1.66 -0.62
C LEU A 26 9.40 2.13 0.73
N THR A 27 10.31 2.43 1.64
CA THR A 27 9.96 2.91 2.96
C THR A 27 9.20 4.23 2.87
N GLU A 28 9.67 5.13 2.01
CA GLU A 28 9.00 6.41 1.83
C GLU A 28 7.57 6.22 1.34
N LYS A 29 7.37 5.30 0.41
CA LYS A 29 6.03 5.05 -0.10
C LYS A 29 5.13 4.47 0.96
N LYS A 30 5.66 3.58 1.80
CA LYS A 30 4.87 3.03 2.89
C LYS A 30 4.49 4.11 3.90
N MET A 31 5.41 5.01 4.18
CA MET A 31 5.14 6.10 5.10
C MET A 31 4.11 7.07 4.54
N LEU A 32 4.22 7.38 3.26
CA LEU A 32 3.25 8.25 2.61
C LEU A 32 1.88 7.62 2.62
N LEU A 33 1.81 6.32 2.40
CA LEU A 33 0.55 5.60 2.45
C LEU A 33 -0.07 5.70 3.83
N ALA A 34 0.74 5.49 4.86
CA ALA A 34 0.26 5.58 6.23
C ALA A 34 -0.24 6.99 6.55
N VAL A 35 0.48 8.01 6.11
CA VAL A 35 0.09 9.39 6.35
C VAL A 35 -1.23 9.70 5.65
N ARG A 36 -1.37 9.25 4.42
CA ARG A 36 -2.60 9.51 3.68
C ARG A 36 -3.80 8.86 4.36
N ILE A 37 -3.61 7.63 4.83
CA ILE A 37 -4.68 6.94 5.55
C ILE A 37 -4.99 7.67 6.86
N ALA A 38 -3.95 8.06 7.60
CA ALA A 38 -4.14 8.75 8.87
C ALA A 38 -4.89 10.08 8.69
N ASP A 39 -4.52 10.82 7.64
CA ASP A 39 -5.20 12.08 7.36
C ASP A 39 -6.67 11.87 7.04
N ALA A 40 -6.96 10.85 6.25
CA ALA A 40 -8.34 10.55 5.88
C ALA A 40 -9.15 10.09 7.08
N VAL A 41 -8.54 9.32 7.97
CA VAL A 41 -9.21 8.90 9.19
C VAL A 41 -9.55 10.12 10.04
N LYS A 42 -8.61 11.04 10.18
CA LYS A 42 -8.84 12.25 10.96
C LYS A 42 -9.98 13.08 10.38
N LYS A 43 -10.06 13.15 9.08
CA LYS A 43 -11.08 13.97 8.44
C LYS A 43 -12.47 13.36 8.57
N LYS A 44 -12.56 12.04 8.57
CA LYS A 44 -13.85 11.38 8.57
C LYS A 44 -14.31 10.92 9.95
N PHE A 45 -13.38 10.60 10.83
CA PHE A 45 -13.70 10.04 12.15
C PHE A 45 -13.08 10.88 13.24
N HIS A 46 -13.76 10.91 14.38
CA HIS A 46 -13.25 11.61 15.55
C HIS A 46 -12.08 10.88 16.18
N HIS A 47 -12.18 9.55 16.22
CA HIS A 47 -11.19 8.73 16.88
C HIS A 47 -10.84 7.53 16.01
N ARG A 48 -9.62 7.04 16.19
CA ARG A 48 -9.19 5.84 15.47
C ARG A 48 -10.09 4.66 15.75
N ASN A 49 -10.61 4.58 16.97
CA ASN A 49 -11.50 3.48 17.33
C ASN A 49 -12.75 3.48 16.50
N ASP A 50 -13.26 4.65 16.14
CA ASP A 50 -14.43 4.74 15.30
C ASP A 50 -14.15 4.18 13.92
N PHE A 51 -12.97 4.47 13.41
CA PHE A 51 -12.56 3.90 12.13
C PHE A 51 -12.39 2.40 12.24
N ALA A 52 -11.80 1.93 13.34
CA ALA A 52 -11.61 0.50 13.55
C ALA A 52 -12.94 -0.23 13.53
N VAL A 53 -13.93 0.33 14.19
CA VAL A 53 -15.27 -0.25 14.21
C VAL A 53 -15.87 -0.26 12.81
N ALA A 54 -15.74 0.85 12.10
CA ALA A 54 -16.31 0.98 10.77
C ALA A 54 -15.74 -0.02 9.79
N ILE A 55 -14.44 -0.31 9.90
CA ILE A 55 -13.79 -1.22 8.98
C ILE A 55 -13.74 -2.65 9.52
N GLY A 56 -14.21 -2.85 10.76
CA GLY A 56 -14.28 -4.18 11.34
C GLY A 56 -12.94 -4.75 11.73
N LYS A 57 -12.03 -3.90 12.18
CA LYS A 57 -10.70 -4.32 12.59
C LYS A 57 -10.41 -3.87 14.00
N LYS A 58 -9.43 -4.52 14.63
CA LYS A 58 -9.06 -4.17 15.99
C LYS A 58 -8.22 -2.89 16.00
N PRO A 59 -8.33 -2.09 17.05
CA PRO A 59 -7.51 -0.87 17.15
C PRO A 59 -6.02 -1.14 17.02
N SER A 60 -5.56 -2.30 17.52
CA SER A 60 -4.15 -2.65 17.40
C SER A 60 -3.73 -2.83 15.95
N GLU A 61 -4.64 -3.30 15.11
CA GLU A 61 -4.35 -3.43 13.69
C GLU A 61 -4.24 -2.06 13.03
N ILE A 62 -5.13 -1.15 13.41
CA ILE A 62 -5.08 0.21 12.89
C ILE A 62 -3.75 0.87 13.26
N THR A 63 -3.31 0.64 14.49
CA THR A 63 -2.02 1.18 14.92
C THR A 63 -0.89 0.66 14.05
N LYS A 64 -0.92 -0.61 13.70
CA LYS A 64 0.08 -1.20 12.80
C LYS A 64 0.02 -0.56 11.42
N TRP A 65 -1.18 -0.36 10.91
CA TRP A 65 -1.36 0.26 9.59
C TRP A 65 -0.75 1.64 9.54
N LEU A 66 -0.87 2.39 10.62
CA LEU A 66 -0.42 3.77 10.65
C LEU A 66 1.03 3.91 11.10
N SER A 67 1.71 2.81 11.34
CA SER A 67 3.11 2.84 11.76
C SER A 67 4.05 3.27 10.65
N GLY A 68 3.63 3.10 9.41
CA GLY A 68 4.49 3.44 8.27
C GLY A 68 5.34 2.29 7.78
N THR A 69 5.24 1.13 8.44
CA THR A 69 6.04 -0.03 8.05
C THR A 69 5.20 -1.24 7.68
N HIS A 70 3.89 -1.10 7.70
CA HIS A 70 3.00 -2.23 7.46
C HIS A 70 2.94 -2.59 5.98
N ASN A 71 2.87 -3.88 5.71
CA ASN A 71 2.67 -4.39 4.35
C ASN A 71 1.19 -4.67 4.15
N PHE A 72 0.54 -3.81 3.41
CA PHE A 72 -0.88 -3.96 3.13
C PHE A 72 -1.12 -4.95 2.00
N THR A 73 -2.19 -5.71 2.13
CA THR A 73 -2.67 -6.47 0.99
C THR A 73 -3.53 -5.55 0.15
N THR A 74 -3.67 -5.89 -1.12
CA THR A 74 -4.50 -5.10 -2.02
C THR A 74 -5.94 -5.06 -1.52
N GLU A 75 -6.41 -6.19 -1.03
CA GLU A 75 -7.76 -6.29 -0.50
C GLU A 75 -7.99 -5.30 0.63
N THR A 76 -7.05 -5.24 1.55
CA THR A 76 -7.16 -4.34 2.68
C THR A 76 -7.16 -2.88 2.22
N LEU A 77 -6.32 -2.55 1.25
CA LEU A 77 -6.29 -1.20 0.72
C LEU A 77 -7.62 -0.81 0.07
N PHE A 78 -8.22 -1.73 -0.65
CA PHE A 78 -9.53 -1.46 -1.25
C PHE A 78 -10.60 -1.27 -0.21
N GLU A 79 -10.54 -2.03 0.88
CA GLU A 79 -11.48 -1.84 1.98
C GLU A 79 -11.32 -0.48 2.63
N ILE A 80 -10.07 -0.08 2.83
CA ILE A 80 -9.80 1.22 3.41
C ILE A 80 -10.32 2.33 2.50
N GLU A 81 -10.10 2.18 1.21
CA GLU A 81 -10.62 3.15 0.24
C GLU A 81 -12.13 3.28 0.36
N ARG A 82 -12.81 2.18 0.48
CA ARG A 82 -14.26 2.17 0.56
C ARG A 82 -14.76 2.85 1.83
N VAL A 83 -14.17 2.51 2.95
CA VAL A 83 -14.60 3.04 4.24
C VAL A 83 -14.29 4.52 4.37
N LEU A 84 -13.13 4.93 3.88
CA LEU A 84 -12.70 6.33 3.99
C LEU A 84 -13.14 7.17 2.80
N ASP A 85 -13.66 6.54 1.76
CA ASP A 85 -14.08 7.23 0.55
C ASP A 85 -12.93 8.03 -0.06
N ILE A 86 -11.80 7.38 -0.19
CA ILE A 86 -10.60 7.97 -0.80
C ILE A 86 -10.02 7.00 -1.80
N GLU A 87 -9.08 7.49 -2.57
CA GLU A 87 -8.37 6.67 -3.53
C GLU A 87 -6.92 6.52 -3.07
N LEU A 88 -6.49 5.29 -2.86
CA LEU A 88 -5.12 4.98 -2.48
C LEU A 88 -4.36 4.34 -3.63
N ILE A 89 -5.03 3.51 -4.41
CA ILE A 89 -4.45 2.85 -5.56
C ILE A 89 -5.13 3.39 -6.80
N THR A 90 -4.32 3.94 -7.69
CA THR A 90 -4.82 4.45 -8.96
C THR A 90 -4.40 3.49 -10.04
N LEU A 91 -5.39 2.92 -10.71
CA LEU A 91 -5.11 1.99 -11.79
C LEU A 91 -5.13 2.73 -13.11
N GLU A 92 -4.22 2.35 -13.96
CA GLU A 92 -4.12 2.98 -15.27
C GLU A 92 -5.34 2.60 -16.10
N THR A 93 -5.93 3.60 -16.78
CA THR A 93 -7.08 3.32 -17.63
C THR A 93 -6.64 2.53 -18.86
N ARG A 94 -7.48 1.61 -19.27
CA ARG A 94 -7.21 0.77 -20.42
C ARG A 94 -8.12 1.18 -21.56
N PRO A 95 -7.75 0.79 -22.78
CA PRO A 95 -8.63 1.06 -23.92
C PRO A 95 -10.01 0.47 -23.69
N VAL A 96 -11.01 1.11 -24.26
CA VAL A 96 -12.38 0.68 -24.10
C VAL A 96 -12.56 -0.78 -24.50
N SER A 97 -11.93 -1.18 -25.60
CA SER A 97 -12.05 -2.56 -26.08
C SER A 97 -11.54 -3.55 -25.03
N TYR A 98 -10.46 -3.22 -24.35
CA TYR A 98 -9.91 -4.09 -23.32
C TYR A 98 -10.91 -4.23 -22.16
N VAL A 99 -11.46 -3.12 -21.73
CA VAL A 99 -12.41 -3.13 -20.63
C VAL A 99 -13.65 -3.95 -20.99
N SER A 100 -14.15 -3.74 -22.19
CA SER A 100 -15.32 -4.49 -22.65
C SER A 100 -15.08 -5.97 -22.64
N TYR A 101 -13.91 -6.37 -23.13
CA TYR A 101 -13.55 -7.78 -23.17
C TYR A 101 -13.53 -8.38 -21.77
N TYR A 102 -12.90 -7.67 -20.85
CA TYR A 102 -12.78 -8.14 -19.48
C TYR A 102 -14.14 -8.28 -18.81
N ILE A 103 -14.99 -7.31 -19.01
CA ILE A 103 -16.33 -7.33 -18.42
C ILE A 103 -17.14 -8.48 -18.97
N SER A 104 -17.04 -8.74 -20.26
CA SER A 104 -17.76 -9.84 -20.87
C SER A 104 -17.39 -11.16 -20.23
N ILE A 105 -16.12 -11.35 -19.94
CA ILE A 105 -15.66 -12.60 -19.35
C ILE A 105 -16.06 -12.70 -17.88
N LYS A 106 -15.91 -11.61 -17.15
CA LYS A 106 -16.13 -11.66 -15.72
C LYS A 106 -17.60 -11.61 -15.31
N ALA A 107 -18.40 -10.88 -16.04
CA ALA A 107 -19.78 -10.67 -15.64
C ALA A 107 -20.72 -10.72 -16.82
N PRO A 108 -20.79 -11.87 -17.47
CA PRO A 108 -21.65 -11.98 -18.66
C PRO A 108 -23.11 -11.74 -18.36
N SER A 109 -23.57 -12.20 -17.23
CA SER A 109 -24.99 -12.06 -16.90
C SER A 109 -25.32 -10.66 -16.42
N GLU A 110 -24.33 -9.92 -16.08
CA GLU A 110 -24.51 -8.56 -15.62
C GLU A 110 -24.89 -7.62 -16.72
N GLY A 111 -24.57 -8.01 -17.91
CA GLY A 111 -24.84 -7.18 -19.04
C GLY A 111 -26.26 -6.71 -19.12
N THR A 112 -27.05 -7.13 -18.22
CA THR A 112 -28.43 -6.67 -18.15
C THR A 112 -28.55 -5.20 -17.83
#